data_cbef817d55a9bf42e3c398e145d8abc2
#
_entry.id   cbef817d55a9bf42e3c398e145d8abc2
#
_cell.length_a   1.000
_cell.length_b   1.000
_cell.length_c   1.000
_cell.angle_alpha   90.00
_cell.angle_beta   90.00
_cell.angle_gamma   90.00
#
_symmetry.space_group_name_H-M   'P 1'
#
loop_
_entity.id
_entity.type
_entity.pdbx_description
1 polymer ?
#
loop_
_entity_poly.entity_id
_entity_poly.type
_entity_poly.pdbx_seq_one_letter_code
_entity_poly.pdbx_strand_id
1 'polypeptide(L)'
;MDGELGRILVRAATGDDVEAMLDVQRRSPGRSASAHFRQHVRAGIADESVLVLIATVGPETVAWAMTTHFDESEGLTPAGYYLTGVTVAPEWRRKGVGGLLVQARLNWIGERDTKAFFFTNACNDGSIKLHERYGFRPVAHGARFRGVSFEGGRGILFEADLTHRDNRTPRRPKPAGRPHE
;
A
#
# COMPACT_ATOMS: atom_id res chain seq x y z
N MET A 1 -31.39 7.38 3.48
CA MET A 1 -31.12 6.14 2.70
C MET A 1 -29.64 5.90 2.80
N ASP A 2 -29.23 5.18 3.85
CA ASP A 2 -27.82 4.78 4.04
C ASP A 2 -27.53 3.71 3.00
N GLY A 3 -26.87 4.11 1.90
CA GLY A 3 -26.43 3.19 0.87
C GLY A 3 -25.48 2.18 1.49
N GLU A 4 -25.91 0.93 1.51
CA GLU A 4 -25.12 -0.23 1.89
C GLU A 4 -23.82 -0.21 1.06
N LEU A 5 -22.75 0.33 1.65
CA LEU A 5 -21.40 0.26 1.07
C LEU A 5 -21.11 -1.23 0.94
N GLY A 6 -21.18 -1.76 -0.27
CA GLY A 6 -20.91 -3.15 -0.57
C GLY A 6 -19.59 -3.57 0.10
N ARG A 7 -19.53 -4.82 0.55
CA ARG A 7 -18.35 -5.37 1.25
C ARG A 7 -17.10 -5.23 0.37
N ILE A 8 -16.06 -4.56 0.90
CA ILE A 8 -14.75 -4.48 0.25
C ILE A 8 -14.06 -5.84 0.40
N LEU A 9 -13.67 -6.44 -0.71
CA LEU A 9 -12.89 -7.67 -0.76
C LEU A 9 -11.48 -7.35 -1.27
N VAL A 10 -10.47 -7.93 -0.63
CA VAL A 10 -9.07 -7.85 -1.06
C VAL A 10 -8.57 -9.24 -1.43
N ARG A 11 -7.99 -9.37 -2.62
CA ARG A 11 -7.42 -10.63 -3.10
C ARG A 11 -6.19 -10.40 -3.96
N ALA A 12 -5.42 -11.45 -4.20
CA ALA A 12 -4.37 -11.43 -5.20
C ALA A 12 -4.95 -11.13 -6.59
N ALA A 13 -4.23 -10.31 -7.34
CA ALA A 13 -4.56 -10.00 -8.72
C ALA A 13 -4.14 -11.15 -9.65
N THR A 14 -4.89 -11.31 -10.73
CA THR A 14 -4.57 -12.22 -11.85
C THR A 14 -4.33 -11.41 -13.11
N GLY A 15 -3.89 -12.10 -14.19
CA GLY A 15 -3.72 -11.45 -15.49
C GLY A 15 -4.99 -10.76 -16.03
N ASP A 16 -6.16 -11.29 -15.68
CA ASP A 16 -7.47 -10.75 -16.08
C ASP A 16 -7.81 -9.41 -15.39
N ASP A 17 -7.19 -9.12 -14.25
CA ASP A 17 -7.43 -7.88 -13.49
C ASP A 17 -6.66 -6.67 -14.02
N VAL A 18 -5.71 -6.88 -14.93
CA VAL A 18 -4.79 -5.83 -15.40
C VAL A 18 -5.54 -4.64 -16.01
N GLU A 19 -6.58 -4.86 -16.80
CA GLU A 19 -7.35 -3.77 -17.40
C GLU A 19 -8.14 -2.98 -16.34
N ALA A 20 -8.68 -3.64 -15.35
CA ALA A 20 -9.36 -2.99 -14.22
C ALA A 20 -8.36 -2.15 -13.38
N MET A 21 -7.14 -2.63 -13.18
CA MET A 21 -6.08 -1.86 -12.51
C MET A 21 -5.66 -0.63 -13.32
N LEU A 22 -5.57 -0.75 -14.65
CA LEU A 22 -5.34 0.39 -15.55
C LEU A 22 -6.46 1.42 -15.46
N ASP A 23 -7.71 0.97 -15.32
CA ASP A 23 -8.85 1.86 -15.15
C ASP A 23 -8.77 2.64 -13.83
N VAL A 24 -8.44 1.99 -12.73
CA VAL A 24 -8.16 2.67 -11.45
C VAL A 24 -7.05 3.74 -11.61
N GLN A 25 -6.00 3.45 -12.38
CA GLN A 25 -4.95 4.43 -12.68
C GLN A 25 -5.48 5.62 -13.47
N ARG A 26 -6.28 5.40 -14.54
CA ARG A 26 -6.86 6.48 -15.38
C ARG A 26 -7.74 7.41 -14.56
N ARG A 27 -8.55 6.86 -13.64
CA ARG A 27 -9.43 7.63 -12.76
C ARG A 27 -8.68 8.42 -11.68
N SER A 28 -7.41 8.11 -11.44
CA SER A 28 -6.65 8.69 -10.33
C SER A 28 -5.76 9.84 -10.79
N PRO A 29 -5.98 11.08 -10.33
CA PRO A 29 -5.16 12.23 -10.71
C PRO A 29 -3.66 12.00 -10.43
N GLY A 30 -2.81 12.39 -11.37
CA GLY A 30 -1.36 12.26 -11.27
C GLY A 30 -0.84 10.82 -11.45
N ARG A 31 -1.71 9.87 -11.84
CA ARG A 31 -1.31 8.48 -12.15
C ARG A 31 -1.30 8.26 -13.65
N SER A 32 -0.42 7.37 -14.11
CA SER A 32 -0.29 6.99 -15.52
C SER A 32 -0.74 5.54 -15.73
N ALA A 33 -1.62 5.34 -16.72
CA ALA A 33 -2.03 4.02 -17.20
C ALA A 33 -1.31 3.68 -18.50
N SER A 34 0.01 3.88 -18.53
CA SER A 34 0.86 3.67 -19.70
C SER A 34 1.06 2.18 -20.03
N ALA A 35 1.59 1.91 -21.22
CA ALA A 35 2.04 0.57 -21.62
C ALA A 35 3.12 0.03 -20.66
N HIS A 36 4.00 0.90 -20.16
CA HIS A 36 5.01 0.56 -19.16
C HIS A 36 4.36 0.10 -17.83
N PHE A 37 3.34 0.82 -17.35
CA PHE A 37 2.59 0.40 -16.15
C PHE A 37 1.94 -0.97 -16.36
N ARG A 38 1.29 -1.20 -17.52
CA ARG A 38 0.71 -2.49 -17.88
C ARG A 38 1.73 -3.62 -17.82
N GLN A 39 2.90 -3.42 -18.43
CA GLN A 39 3.97 -4.41 -18.43
C GLN A 39 4.50 -4.66 -17.01
N HIS A 40 4.70 -3.62 -16.23
CA HIS A 40 5.16 -3.70 -14.84
C HIS A 40 4.21 -4.54 -13.96
N VAL A 41 2.90 -4.27 -14.05
CA VAL A 41 1.90 -5.02 -13.29
C VAL A 41 1.84 -6.49 -13.73
N ARG A 42 1.88 -6.76 -15.03
CA ARG A 42 1.90 -8.13 -15.55
C ARG A 42 3.14 -8.91 -15.09
N ALA A 43 4.30 -8.28 -15.14
CA ALA A 43 5.53 -8.88 -14.64
C ALA A 43 5.41 -9.18 -13.12
N GLY A 44 4.89 -8.25 -12.33
CA GLY A 44 4.68 -8.46 -10.90
C GLY A 44 3.68 -9.58 -10.59
N ILE A 45 2.62 -9.75 -11.38
CA ILE A 45 1.65 -10.85 -11.20
C ILE A 45 2.31 -12.22 -11.51
N ALA A 46 3.25 -12.26 -12.43
CA ALA A 46 3.95 -13.48 -12.83
C ALA A 46 5.14 -13.85 -11.93
N ASP A 47 5.53 -12.96 -11.02
CA ASP A 47 6.69 -13.12 -10.14
C ASP A 47 6.25 -13.51 -8.72
N GLU A 48 6.66 -14.69 -8.27
CA GLU A 48 6.29 -15.22 -6.93
C GLU A 48 6.89 -14.42 -5.76
N SER A 49 7.94 -13.63 -6.00
CA SER A 49 8.53 -12.72 -5.02
C SER A 49 7.79 -11.38 -4.90
N VAL A 50 6.80 -11.16 -5.76
CA VAL A 50 5.97 -9.95 -5.81
C VAL A 50 4.53 -10.29 -5.44
N LEU A 51 3.92 -9.49 -4.58
CA LEU A 51 2.49 -9.57 -4.31
C LEU A 51 1.78 -8.42 -4.99
N VAL A 52 0.85 -8.73 -5.90
CA VAL A 52 -0.08 -7.75 -6.47
C VAL A 52 -1.47 -8.03 -5.95
N LEU A 53 -2.10 -7.02 -5.35
CA LEU A 53 -3.44 -7.10 -4.78
C LEU A 53 -4.40 -6.17 -5.51
N ILE A 54 -5.66 -6.57 -5.57
CA ILE A 54 -6.78 -5.68 -5.88
C ILE A 54 -7.76 -5.64 -4.72
N ALA A 55 -8.47 -4.52 -4.62
CA ALA A 55 -9.66 -4.39 -3.77
C ALA A 55 -10.88 -4.20 -4.67
N THR A 56 -11.94 -4.97 -4.41
CA THR A 56 -13.18 -4.92 -5.18
C THR A 56 -14.38 -4.63 -4.30
N VAL A 57 -15.42 -4.03 -4.90
CA VAL A 57 -16.75 -3.87 -4.32
C VAL A 57 -17.74 -4.37 -5.36
N GLY A 58 -18.40 -5.49 -5.07
CA GLY A 58 -19.13 -6.20 -6.11
C GLY A 58 -18.22 -6.51 -7.31
N PRO A 59 -18.61 -6.17 -8.54
CA PRO A 59 -17.80 -6.42 -9.73
C PRO A 59 -16.72 -5.34 -9.99
N GLU A 60 -16.77 -4.23 -9.27
CA GLU A 60 -15.88 -3.08 -9.50
C GLU A 60 -14.53 -3.24 -8.79
N THR A 61 -13.42 -3.09 -9.52
CA THR A 61 -12.09 -2.91 -8.94
C THR A 61 -11.92 -1.44 -8.54
N VAL A 62 -11.71 -1.20 -7.25
CA VAL A 62 -11.65 0.14 -6.64
C VAL A 62 -10.26 0.55 -6.21
N ALA A 63 -9.33 -0.40 -6.11
CA ALA A 63 -7.94 -0.13 -5.77
C ALA A 63 -7.03 -1.29 -6.16
N TRP A 64 -5.73 -1.01 -6.23
CA TRP A 64 -4.69 -2.01 -6.36
C TRP A 64 -3.48 -1.65 -5.47
N ALA A 65 -2.66 -2.64 -5.15
CA ALA A 65 -1.41 -2.44 -4.43
C ALA A 65 -0.37 -3.48 -4.84
N MET A 66 0.92 -3.12 -4.72
CA MET A 66 2.05 -4.00 -5.00
C MET A 66 3.02 -4.02 -3.83
N THR A 67 3.62 -5.18 -3.61
CA THR A 67 4.74 -5.41 -2.69
C THR A 67 5.85 -6.08 -3.45
N THR A 68 7.07 -5.57 -3.35
CA THR A 68 8.24 -6.07 -4.09
C THR A 68 9.32 -6.47 -3.10
N HIS A 69 9.98 -7.60 -3.33
CA HIS A 69 11.19 -7.98 -2.62
C HIS A 69 12.42 -7.42 -3.36
N PHE A 70 13.38 -6.91 -2.60
CA PHE A 70 14.70 -6.53 -3.09
C PHE A 70 15.77 -7.37 -2.37
N ASP A 71 16.50 -8.17 -3.12
CA ASP A 71 17.50 -9.10 -2.58
C ASP A 71 18.72 -8.41 -2.00
N GLU A 72 19.03 -7.20 -2.49
CA GLU A 72 20.22 -6.45 -2.10
C GLU A 72 19.88 -5.10 -1.48
N SER A 73 20.72 -4.64 -0.56
CA SER A 73 20.65 -3.26 -0.05
C SER A 73 21.17 -2.27 -1.09
N GLU A 74 20.55 -1.09 -1.17
CA GLU A 74 20.96 0.01 -2.05
C GLU A 74 21.02 1.32 -1.25
N GLY A 75 22.22 1.83 -0.99
CA GLY A 75 22.37 3.05 -0.19
C GLY A 75 21.75 2.92 1.20
N LEU A 76 20.77 3.77 1.50
CA LEU A 76 20.04 3.75 2.77
C LEU A 76 18.89 2.74 2.81
N THR A 77 18.61 2.02 1.71
CA THR A 77 17.50 1.06 1.62
C THR A 77 18.00 -0.36 1.85
N PRO A 78 17.62 -1.02 2.96
CA PRO A 78 17.96 -2.42 3.21
C PRO A 78 17.37 -3.36 2.14
N ALA A 79 17.94 -4.56 2.02
CA ALA A 79 17.26 -5.69 1.38
C ALA A 79 15.96 -6.02 2.13
N GLY A 80 14.97 -6.59 1.44
CA GLY A 80 13.71 -7.01 2.06
C GLY A 80 12.47 -6.59 1.28
N TYR A 81 11.31 -6.71 1.91
CA TYR A 81 10.01 -6.44 1.32
C TYR A 81 9.57 -4.98 1.47
N TYR A 82 9.15 -4.40 0.34
CA TYR A 82 8.72 -3.01 0.24
C TYR A 82 7.27 -2.91 -0.25
N LEU A 83 6.48 -2.06 0.39
CA LEU A 83 5.16 -1.66 -0.09
C LEU A 83 5.36 -0.60 -1.19
N THR A 84 5.54 -1.03 -2.45
CA THR A 84 6.03 -0.16 -3.54
C THR A 84 4.94 0.60 -4.28
N GLY A 85 3.78 0.02 -4.49
CA GLY A 85 2.70 0.64 -5.27
C GLY A 85 1.37 0.57 -4.55
N VAL A 86 0.58 1.64 -4.66
CA VAL A 86 -0.82 1.66 -4.24
C VAL A 86 -1.57 2.78 -4.96
N THR A 87 -2.76 2.46 -5.45
CA THR A 87 -3.71 3.46 -5.95
C THR A 87 -5.11 3.06 -5.53
N VAL A 88 -5.81 4.00 -4.90
CA VAL A 88 -7.24 3.88 -4.57
C VAL A 88 -7.98 4.89 -5.43
N ALA A 89 -9.02 4.44 -6.13
CA ALA A 89 -9.88 5.30 -6.94
C ALA A 89 -10.41 6.46 -6.08
N PRO A 90 -10.48 7.70 -6.62
CA PRO A 90 -10.79 8.90 -5.85
C PRO A 90 -12.05 8.77 -4.99
N GLU A 91 -13.12 8.20 -5.55
CA GLU A 91 -14.43 8.01 -4.92
C GLU A 91 -14.40 6.97 -3.78
N TRP A 92 -13.36 6.13 -3.73
CA TRP A 92 -13.16 5.11 -2.71
C TRP A 92 -12.10 5.48 -1.65
N ARG A 93 -11.51 6.65 -1.75
CA ARG A 93 -10.58 7.16 -0.73
C ARG A 93 -11.32 7.44 0.57
N ARG A 94 -10.58 7.34 1.70
CA ARG A 94 -11.07 7.56 3.08
C ARG A 94 -12.21 6.61 3.51
N LYS A 95 -12.46 5.55 2.76
CA LYS A 95 -13.43 4.48 3.08
C LYS A 95 -12.77 3.21 3.63
N GLY A 96 -11.52 3.28 4.08
CA GLY A 96 -10.79 2.17 4.69
C GLY A 96 -10.04 1.27 3.71
N VAL A 97 -10.25 1.41 2.38
CA VAL A 97 -9.63 0.54 1.35
C VAL A 97 -8.10 0.47 1.49
N GLY A 98 -7.43 1.61 1.65
CA GLY A 98 -5.97 1.65 1.81
C GLY A 98 -5.50 0.88 3.03
N GLY A 99 -6.24 0.93 4.13
CA GLY A 99 -5.94 0.18 5.34
C GLY A 99 -6.02 -1.33 5.14
N LEU A 100 -7.06 -1.81 4.46
CA LEU A 100 -7.21 -3.23 4.12
C LEU A 100 -6.05 -3.73 3.24
N LEU A 101 -5.62 -2.92 2.26
CA LEU A 101 -4.48 -3.24 1.41
C LEU A 101 -3.16 -3.26 2.18
N VAL A 102 -2.92 -2.33 3.11
CA VAL A 102 -1.74 -2.35 3.98
C VAL A 102 -1.76 -3.61 4.83
N GLN A 103 -2.88 -3.91 5.50
CA GLN A 103 -3.01 -5.09 6.37
C GLN A 103 -2.73 -6.39 5.61
N ALA A 104 -3.33 -6.57 4.42
CA ALA A 104 -3.15 -7.77 3.61
C ALA A 104 -1.67 -7.96 3.19
N ARG A 105 -1.00 -6.86 2.78
CA ARG A 105 0.43 -6.90 2.43
C ARG A 105 1.30 -7.26 3.63
N LEU A 106 1.05 -6.69 4.80
CA LEU A 106 1.82 -6.96 5.99
C LEU A 106 1.60 -8.38 6.52
N ASN A 107 0.40 -8.95 6.38
CA ASN A 107 0.16 -10.35 6.70
C ASN A 107 0.99 -11.26 5.79
N TRP A 108 0.98 -10.99 4.48
CA TRP A 108 1.75 -11.76 3.50
C TRP A 108 3.28 -11.66 3.72
N ILE A 109 3.79 -10.46 4.07
CA ILE A 109 5.20 -10.25 4.40
C ILE A 109 5.55 -11.00 5.70
N GLY A 110 4.72 -10.91 6.74
CA GLY A 110 4.98 -11.52 8.05
C GLY A 110 5.10 -13.04 8.02
N GLU A 111 4.62 -13.71 6.96
CA GLU A 111 4.86 -15.14 6.71
C GLU A 111 6.26 -15.41 6.10
N ARG A 112 7.00 -14.37 5.69
CA ARG A 112 8.24 -14.47 4.91
C ARG A 112 9.41 -13.71 5.53
N ASP A 113 9.12 -12.64 6.26
CA ASP A 113 10.12 -11.75 6.85
C ASP A 113 9.57 -11.10 8.13
N THR A 114 10.45 -10.66 8.98
CA THR A 114 10.15 -9.96 10.24
C THR A 114 10.07 -8.44 10.06
N LYS A 115 10.36 -7.92 8.88
CA LYS A 115 10.37 -6.49 8.58
C LYS A 115 9.65 -6.17 7.27
N ALA A 116 9.04 -4.99 7.25
CA ALA A 116 8.48 -4.40 6.05
C ALA A 116 8.93 -2.96 5.91
N PHE A 117 9.11 -2.51 4.68
CA PHE A 117 9.55 -1.16 4.35
C PHE A 117 8.55 -0.45 3.45
N PHE A 118 8.51 0.86 3.51
CA PHE A 118 7.96 1.72 2.47
C PHE A 118 8.66 3.07 2.48
N PHE A 119 8.60 3.78 1.37
CA PHE A 119 9.13 5.13 1.28
C PHE A 119 8.13 6.05 0.60
N THR A 120 8.15 7.32 0.99
CA THR A 120 7.26 8.33 0.42
C THR A 120 7.86 9.72 0.55
N ASN A 121 7.28 10.71 -0.16
CA ASN A 121 7.63 12.10 0.04
C ASN A 121 7.15 12.57 1.43
N ALA A 122 7.96 13.39 2.11
CA ALA A 122 7.63 13.96 3.42
C ALA A 122 6.33 14.80 3.44
N CYS A 123 5.87 15.25 2.27
CA CYS A 123 4.60 15.98 2.14
C CYS A 123 3.39 15.05 1.95
N ASN A 124 3.57 13.73 1.90
CA ASN A 124 2.47 12.78 1.72
C ASN A 124 1.87 12.36 3.07
N ASP A 125 1.30 13.33 3.79
CA ASP A 125 0.72 13.12 5.12
C ASP A 125 -0.30 11.98 5.17
N GLY A 126 -1.09 11.82 4.12
CA GLY A 126 -2.11 10.77 4.07
C GLY A 126 -1.50 9.37 4.09
N SER A 127 -0.42 9.15 3.33
CA SER A 127 0.31 7.89 3.32
C SER A 127 1.06 7.67 4.63
N ILE A 128 1.74 8.69 5.14
CA ILE A 128 2.49 8.61 6.40
C ILE A 128 1.55 8.21 7.55
N LYS A 129 0.47 8.96 7.78
CA LYS A 129 -0.51 8.67 8.84
C LYS A 129 -1.18 7.30 8.68
N LEU A 130 -1.40 6.85 7.45
CA LEU A 130 -1.92 5.50 7.21
C LEU A 130 -0.94 4.45 7.70
N HIS A 131 0.32 4.50 7.25
CA HIS A 131 1.32 3.48 7.57
C HIS A 131 1.75 3.49 9.04
N GLU A 132 1.83 4.66 9.68
CA GLU A 132 2.09 4.79 11.13
C GLU A 132 1.10 3.99 11.98
N ARG A 133 -0.18 3.91 11.59
CA ARG A 133 -1.20 3.08 12.28
C ARG A 133 -0.89 1.58 12.23
N TYR A 134 -0.06 1.18 11.28
CA TYR A 134 0.40 -0.20 11.10
C TYR A 134 1.81 -0.45 11.64
N GLY A 135 2.36 0.49 12.43
CA GLY A 135 3.62 0.34 13.13
C GLY A 135 4.84 0.77 12.34
N PHE A 136 4.67 1.39 11.17
CA PHE A 136 5.78 1.97 10.44
C PHE A 136 6.35 3.19 11.16
N ARG A 137 7.69 3.26 11.24
CA ARG A 137 8.44 4.37 11.85
C ARG A 137 9.50 4.85 10.87
N PRO A 138 9.80 6.16 10.81
CA PRO A 138 10.84 6.70 9.95
C PRO A 138 12.22 6.20 10.40
N VAL A 139 13.03 5.73 9.44
CA VAL A 139 14.37 5.21 9.70
C VAL A 139 15.45 5.92 8.89
N ALA A 140 15.11 6.56 7.77
CA ALA A 140 16.06 7.34 6.98
C ALA A 140 15.38 8.46 6.19
N HIS A 141 16.15 9.49 5.85
CA HIS A 141 15.77 10.57 4.95
C HIS A 141 16.72 10.61 3.76
N GLY A 142 16.20 10.90 2.56
CA GLY A 142 17.02 10.94 1.36
C GLY A 142 16.28 11.51 0.15
N ALA A 143 17.05 11.97 -0.83
CA ALA A 143 16.50 12.50 -2.08
C ALA A 143 16.00 11.39 -3.02
N ARG A 144 16.50 10.16 -2.85
CA ARG A 144 16.18 9.03 -3.71
C ARG A 144 16.23 7.71 -2.95
N PHE A 145 15.25 6.84 -3.22
CA PHE A 145 15.18 5.46 -2.73
C PHE A 145 14.76 4.52 -3.86
N ARG A 146 15.49 3.41 -4.07
CA ARG A 146 15.16 2.38 -5.06
C ARG A 146 14.77 2.96 -6.44
N GLY A 147 15.58 3.86 -6.95
CA GLY A 147 15.34 4.48 -8.25
C GLY A 147 14.30 5.61 -8.25
N VAL A 148 13.52 5.79 -7.18
CA VAL A 148 12.50 6.85 -7.08
C VAL A 148 13.10 8.11 -6.47
N SER A 149 13.04 9.22 -7.21
CA SER A 149 13.47 10.54 -6.74
C SER A 149 12.30 11.31 -6.13
N PHE A 150 12.59 12.08 -5.08
CA PHE A 150 11.61 12.88 -4.35
C PHE A 150 11.86 14.36 -4.59
N GLU A 151 10.82 15.07 -4.99
CA GLU A 151 10.86 16.50 -5.19
C GLU A 151 11.33 17.22 -3.92
N GLY A 152 12.26 18.17 -4.08
CA GLY A 152 12.92 18.86 -2.96
C GLY A 152 13.82 17.98 -2.09
N GLY A 153 14.17 16.76 -2.54
CA GLY A 153 15.04 15.86 -1.79
C GLY A 153 14.43 15.28 -0.51
N ARG A 154 13.11 15.35 -0.36
CA ARG A 154 12.40 15.07 0.89
C ARG A 154 11.72 13.70 0.91
N GLY A 155 12.46 12.65 0.56
CA GLY A 155 12.01 11.28 0.77
C GLY A 155 12.22 10.84 2.22
N ILE A 156 11.32 10.01 2.73
CA ILE A 156 11.43 9.34 4.02
C ILE A 156 11.26 7.84 3.80
N LEU A 157 12.20 7.05 4.32
CA LEU A 157 12.12 5.60 4.42
C LEU A 157 11.55 5.23 5.78
N PHE A 158 10.59 4.32 5.79
CA PHE A 158 9.94 3.79 6.99
C PHE A 158 10.15 2.29 7.09
N GLU A 159 10.23 1.79 8.31
CA GLU A 159 10.31 0.36 8.65
C GLU A 159 9.18 -0.01 9.63
N ALA A 160 8.62 -1.18 9.46
CA ALA A 160 7.74 -1.82 10.46
C ALA A 160 8.36 -3.14 10.90
N ASP A 161 8.39 -3.38 12.22
CA ASP A 161 8.73 -4.66 12.84
C ASP A 161 7.48 -5.56 12.91
N LEU A 162 7.58 -6.76 12.34
CA LEU A 162 6.49 -7.73 12.25
C LEU A 162 6.64 -8.90 13.24
N THR A 163 7.70 -8.95 14.05
CA THR A 163 8.02 -10.07 14.95
C THR A 163 6.93 -10.38 15.98
N HIS A 164 6.14 -9.37 16.36
CA HIS A 164 5.06 -9.48 17.36
C HIS A 164 3.68 -9.21 16.80
N ARG A 165 3.49 -9.32 15.48
CA ARG A 165 2.17 -9.16 14.90
C ARG A 165 1.31 -10.39 15.14
N ASP A 166 0.54 -10.34 16.23
CA ASP A 166 -0.67 -11.15 16.33
C ASP A 166 -1.57 -10.83 15.12
N ASN A 167 -2.10 -11.84 14.46
CA ASN A 167 -2.98 -11.77 13.28
C ASN A 167 -4.33 -11.07 13.59
N ARG A 168 -4.37 -10.17 14.57
CA ARG A 168 -5.56 -9.49 15.06
C ARG A 168 -5.74 -8.16 14.33
N THR A 169 -6.90 -8.00 13.76
CA THR A 169 -7.47 -6.76 13.22
C THR A 169 -7.09 -5.52 14.05
N PRO A 170 -6.68 -4.39 13.45
CA PRO A 170 -6.35 -3.19 14.20
C PRO A 170 -7.52 -2.78 15.09
N ARG A 171 -7.25 -2.51 16.37
CA ARG A 171 -8.26 -2.04 17.33
C ARG A 171 -8.90 -0.76 16.78
N ARG A 172 -10.23 -0.76 16.65
CA ARG A 172 -11.01 0.47 16.43
C ARG A 172 -10.58 1.51 17.47
N PRO A 173 -10.33 2.77 17.07
CA PRO A 173 -10.10 3.83 18.04
C PRO A 173 -11.31 3.93 18.97
N LYS A 174 -11.04 3.98 20.28
CA LYS A 174 -12.06 4.18 21.32
C LYS A 174 -12.78 5.51 21.03
N PRO A 175 -14.11 5.58 21.03
CA PRO A 175 -14.81 6.85 20.88
C PRO A 175 -14.38 7.78 22.03
N ALA A 176 -14.07 9.03 21.67
CA ALA A 176 -13.77 10.07 22.66
C ALA A 176 -14.95 10.18 23.65
N GLY A 177 -14.67 10.06 24.93
CA GLY A 177 -15.65 10.19 25.99
C GLY A 177 -16.31 11.57 25.91
N ARG A 178 -17.63 11.61 26.03
CA ARG A 178 -18.37 12.86 26.18
C ARG A 178 -17.91 13.57 27.49
N PRO A 179 -17.72 14.86 27.45
CA PRO A 179 -17.52 15.58 28.70
C PRO A 179 -18.80 15.47 29.55
N HIS A 180 -18.64 15.16 30.82
CA HIS A 180 -19.71 15.22 31.80
C HIS A 180 -20.08 16.69 32.02
N GLU A 181 -21.37 17.01 31.79
CA GLU A 181 -22.00 18.18 32.41
C GLU A 181 -22.19 17.93 33.90
#